data_de182f7cd946ed547d9004594cbf3706
#
_entry.id   de182f7cd946ed547d9004594cbf3706
#
_cell.length_a   1.000
_cell.length_b   1.000
_cell.length_c   1.000
_cell.angle_alpha   90.00
_cell.angle_beta   90.00
_cell.angle_gamma   90.00
#
_symmetry.space_group_name_H-M   'P 1'
#
loop_
_entity.id
_entity.type
_entity.pdbx_description
1 polymer ?
#
loop_
_entity_poly.entity_id
_entity_poly.type
_entity_poly.pdbx_seq_one_letter_code
_entity_poly.pdbx_strand_id
1 'polypeptide(L)'
;VIDGKVINPQYYTATYSNNLNAGTATLTVKGDGTHYSDVEAKITYEIKPANAADLKAVIGSKEYTGYSLAVPASDIDLTLKGNPIDVASNFTLTYGENLQIGEGTVTLTPKNGNFTGTLTATFQISGEMLNEGGKFTFYDENGIKVASPSFTYNGKEHQYTKTTFTYFDSNKKLT
;
A
#
# COMPACT_ATOMS: atom_id res chain seq x y z
N VAL A 1 27.87 24.55 -26.62
CA VAL A 1 29.19 25.16 -26.75
C VAL A 1 29.61 24.99 -28.19
N ILE A 2 29.89 26.08 -28.90
CA ILE A 2 30.51 26.06 -30.24
C ILE A 2 31.92 26.61 -30.06
N ASP A 3 32.92 25.91 -30.60
CA ASP A 3 34.34 26.26 -30.50
C ASP A 3 34.80 26.62 -29.06
N GLY A 4 34.31 25.86 -28.06
CA GLY A 4 34.62 26.06 -26.66
C GLY A 4 33.88 27.25 -26.01
N LYS A 5 33.02 27.99 -26.71
CA LYS A 5 32.23 29.11 -26.18
C LYS A 5 30.82 28.66 -25.80
N VAL A 6 30.35 29.14 -24.64
CA VAL A 6 28.95 28.97 -24.23
C VAL A 6 28.06 29.87 -25.05
N ILE A 7 27.04 29.32 -25.69
CA ILE A 7 26.07 30.06 -26.48
C ILE A 7 25.02 30.69 -25.55
N ASN A 8 24.67 31.94 -25.78
CA ASN A 8 23.61 32.60 -25.04
C ASN A 8 22.27 31.87 -25.27
N PRO A 9 21.54 31.48 -24.22
CA PRO A 9 20.28 30.75 -24.31
C PRO A 9 19.19 31.42 -25.17
N GLN A 10 19.24 32.73 -25.35
CA GLN A 10 18.29 33.45 -26.19
C GLN A 10 18.41 33.16 -27.70
N TYR A 11 19.52 32.54 -28.13
CA TYR A 11 19.82 32.28 -29.55
C TYR A 11 19.59 30.83 -29.96
N TYR A 12 18.97 30.02 -29.07
CA TYR A 12 18.56 28.65 -29.40
C TYR A 12 17.35 28.22 -28.58
N THR A 13 16.64 27.22 -29.07
CA THR A 13 15.62 26.51 -28.33
C THR A 13 16.13 25.10 -27.95
N ALA A 14 15.76 24.65 -26.78
CA ALA A 14 16.05 23.28 -26.31
C ALA A 14 14.72 22.59 -26.00
N THR A 15 14.48 21.46 -26.64
CA THR A 15 13.28 20.64 -26.40
C THR A 15 13.67 19.21 -25.99
N TYR A 16 12.86 18.63 -25.14
CA TYR A 16 13.07 17.28 -24.63
C TYR A 16 11.94 16.38 -25.10
N SER A 17 12.28 15.14 -25.44
CA SER A 17 11.32 14.10 -25.74
C SER A 17 11.69 12.79 -25.04
N ASN A 18 10.69 11.98 -24.69
CA ASN A 18 10.83 10.71 -23.98
C ASN A 18 11.63 10.82 -22.65
N ASN A 19 11.54 11.99 -21.99
CA ASN A 19 12.36 12.32 -20.83
C ASN A 19 11.64 12.11 -19.48
N LEU A 20 10.53 11.37 -19.46
CA LEU A 20 9.75 11.07 -18.26
C LEU A 20 9.99 9.64 -17.76
N ASN A 21 9.98 8.68 -18.67
CA ASN A 21 10.08 7.26 -18.34
C ASN A 21 11.50 6.75 -18.55
N ALA A 22 11.82 5.64 -17.91
CA ALA A 22 13.07 4.93 -18.18
C ALA A 22 13.16 4.52 -19.64
N GLY A 23 14.36 4.64 -20.20
CA GLY A 23 14.65 4.41 -21.61
C GLY A 23 15.50 5.53 -22.22
N THR A 24 15.49 5.61 -23.56
CA THR A 24 16.28 6.62 -24.28
C THR A 24 15.50 7.91 -24.42
N ALA A 25 16.00 8.98 -23.82
CA ALA A 25 15.50 10.34 -23.96
C ALA A 25 16.33 11.10 -25.00
N THR A 26 15.73 12.13 -25.59
CA THR A 26 16.38 12.97 -26.60
C THR A 26 16.27 14.45 -26.22
N LEU A 27 17.39 15.14 -26.25
CA LEU A 27 17.46 16.59 -26.24
C LEU A 27 17.70 17.05 -27.67
N THR A 28 16.85 17.93 -28.16
CA THR A 28 16.98 18.63 -29.46
C THR A 28 17.29 20.10 -29.20
N VAL A 29 18.35 20.58 -29.77
CA VAL A 29 18.73 21.99 -29.74
C VAL A 29 18.63 22.54 -31.16
N LYS A 30 17.94 23.65 -31.32
CA LYS A 30 17.73 24.33 -32.60
C LYS A 30 18.15 25.79 -32.48
N GLY A 31 19.00 26.28 -33.39
CA GLY A 31 19.36 27.69 -33.49
C GLY A 31 18.17 28.59 -33.83
N ASP A 32 18.31 29.88 -33.62
CA ASP A 32 17.27 30.90 -33.83
C ASP A 32 17.07 31.30 -35.32
N GLY A 33 17.88 30.75 -36.21
CA GLY A 33 17.88 31.05 -37.64
C GLY A 33 18.47 32.42 -38.00
N THR A 34 18.81 33.25 -37.02
CA THR A 34 19.35 34.60 -37.20
C THR A 34 20.83 34.71 -36.78
N HIS A 35 21.14 34.29 -35.58
CA HIS A 35 22.50 34.26 -35.02
C HIS A 35 23.19 32.93 -35.23
N TYR A 36 22.40 31.86 -35.22
CA TYR A 36 22.82 30.51 -35.55
C TYR A 36 21.84 29.90 -36.55
N SER A 37 22.37 29.03 -37.43
CA SER A 37 21.52 28.33 -38.39
C SER A 37 20.40 27.58 -37.67
N ASP A 38 19.24 27.44 -38.29
CA ASP A 38 18.09 26.72 -37.75
C ASP A 38 18.24 25.18 -37.81
N VAL A 39 19.44 24.69 -38.07
CA VAL A 39 19.77 23.27 -38.06
C VAL A 39 19.63 22.72 -36.65
N GLU A 40 19.02 21.56 -36.56
CA GLU A 40 18.85 20.83 -35.28
C GLU A 40 20.08 19.98 -34.97
N ALA A 41 20.53 20.06 -33.71
CA ALA A 41 21.45 19.12 -33.12
C ALA A 41 20.69 18.26 -32.11
N LYS A 42 20.85 16.92 -32.17
CA LYS A 42 20.21 15.96 -31.28
C LYS A 42 21.24 15.18 -30.50
N ILE A 43 20.97 14.99 -29.19
CA ILE A 43 21.73 14.13 -28.33
C ILE A 43 20.78 13.23 -27.58
N THR A 44 21.13 11.96 -27.48
CA THR A 44 20.37 11.00 -26.69
C THR A 44 21.06 10.72 -25.37
N TYR A 45 20.27 10.43 -24.35
CA TYR A 45 20.76 9.99 -23.05
C TYR A 45 19.82 8.95 -22.46
N GLU A 46 20.33 8.14 -21.54
CA GLU A 46 19.57 7.08 -20.90
C GLU A 46 18.97 7.56 -19.57
N ILE A 47 17.68 7.29 -19.38
CA ILE A 47 17.03 7.33 -18.07
C ILE A 47 16.96 5.89 -17.56
N LYS A 48 17.74 5.58 -16.52
CA LYS A 48 17.79 4.23 -15.95
C LYS A 48 16.57 3.96 -15.07
N PRO A 49 16.05 2.72 -15.09
CA PRO A 49 15.02 2.31 -14.15
C PRO A 49 15.47 2.49 -12.69
N ALA A 50 14.56 2.87 -11.81
CA ALA A 50 14.80 2.86 -10.38
C ALA A 50 14.65 1.44 -9.81
N ASN A 51 15.37 1.12 -8.72
CA ASN A 51 15.15 -0.12 -8.00
C ASN A 51 13.92 -0.01 -7.09
N ALA A 52 13.02 -0.99 -7.15
CA ALA A 52 11.86 -1.02 -6.27
C ALA A 52 12.25 -1.11 -4.78
N ALA A 53 13.43 -1.63 -4.45
CA ALA A 53 13.95 -1.63 -3.08
C ALA A 53 14.25 -0.22 -2.52
N ASP A 54 14.38 0.80 -3.37
CA ASP A 54 14.58 2.19 -2.96
C ASP A 54 13.26 2.93 -2.67
N LEU A 55 12.13 2.27 -2.92
CA LEU A 55 10.81 2.80 -2.65
C LEU A 55 10.45 2.65 -1.17
N LYS A 56 9.69 3.61 -0.67
CA LYS A 56 9.07 3.54 0.65
C LYS A 56 7.56 3.46 0.48
N ALA A 57 6.97 2.36 0.96
CA ALA A 57 5.52 2.19 1.01
C ALA A 57 5.03 2.38 2.45
N VAL A 58 3.92 3.09 2.62
CA VAL A 58 3.19 3.24 3.88
C VAL A 58 1.74 2.86 3.64
N ILE A 59 1.22 1.97 4.48
CA ILE A 59 -0.15 1.47 4.40
C ILE A 59 -0.77 1.60 5.79
N GLY A 60 -1.94 2.22 5.86
CA GLY A 60 -2.68 2.32 7.10
C GLY A 60 -3.17 0.96 7.61
N SER A 61 -3.41 0.86 8.91
CA SER A 61 -4.02 -0.31 9.54
C SER A 61 -5.37 -0.64 8.92
N LYS A 62 -5.70 -1.93 8.80
CA LYS A 62 -6.96 -2.45 8.27
C LYS A 62 -7.69 -3.23 9.36
N GLU A 63 -9.02 -3.14 9.35
CA GLU A 63 -9.83 -3.93 10.28
C GLU A 63 -9.92 -5.39 9.83
N TYR A 64 -9.87 -6.29 10.80
CA TYR A 64 -10.12 -7.71 10.58
C TYR A 64 -11.59 -7.94 10.19
N THR A 65 -11.80 -8.63 9.08
CA THR A 65 -13.15 -8.87 8.53
C THR A 65 -13.58 -10.34 8.58
N GLY A 66 -12.68 -11.25 8.96
CA GLY A 66 -12.88 -12.70 8.84
C GLY A 66 -12.60 -13.24 7.43
N TYR A 67 -12.22 -12.38 6.49
CA TYR A 67 -11.89 -12.73 5.11
C TYR A 67 -10.50 -12.20 4.74
N SER A 68 -9.89 -12.80 3.72
CA SER A 68 -8.61 -12.33 3.19
C SER A 68 -8.71 -10.87 2.71
N LEU A 69 -7.78 -10.03 3.16
CA LEU A 69 -7.77 -8.61 2.86
C LEU A 69 -6.87 -8.30 1.67
N ALA A 70 -7.40 -7.54 0.72
CA ALA A 70 -6.67 -6.95 -0.38
C ALA A 70 -6.64 -5.42 -0.22
N VAL A 71 -5.44 -4.85 -0.20
CA VAL A 71 -5.26 -3.39 -0.07
C VAL A 71 -5.32 -2.77 -1.46
N PRO A 72 -6.26 -1.85 -1.74
CA PRO A 72 -6.30 -1.18 -3.03
C PRO A 72 -5.08 -0.27 -3.22
N ALA A 73 -4.70 -0.03 -4.48
CA ALA A 73 -3.56 0.82 -4.82
C ALA A 73 -3.66 2.25 -4.24
N SER A 74 -4.88 2.76 -4.09
CA SER A 74 -5.17 4.07 -3.48
C SER A 74 -4.82 4.19 -2.01
N ASP A 75 -4.70 3.06 -1.31
CA ASP A 75 -4.42 3.01 0.13
C ASP A 75 -2.92 2.79 0.42
N ILE A 76 -2.10 2.82 -0.61
CA ILE A 76 -0.65 2.64 -0.52
C ILE A 76 0.03 3.96 -0.85
N ASP A 77 0.54 4.64 0.16
CA ASP A 77 1.39 5.81 -0.02
C ASP A 77 2.80 5.34 -0.42
N LEU A 78 3.11 5.44 -1.72
CA LEU A 78 4.38 5.01 -2.28
C LEU A 78 5.23 6.22 -2.66
N THR A 79 6.49 6.24 -2.21
CA THR A 79 7.42 7.34 -2.52
C THR A 79 8.78 6.82 -2.95
N LEU A 80 9.43 7.58 -3.86
CA LEU A 80 10.84 7.42 -4.21
C LEU A 80 11.57 8.72 -3.84
N LYS A 81 12.49 8.64 -2.88
CA LYS A 81 13.25 9.82 -2.37
C LYS A 81 12.31 10.99 -1.99
N GLY A 82 11.15 10.67 -1.41
CA GLY A 82 10.15 11.65 -0.98
C GLY A 82 9.18 12.12 -2.05
N ASN A 83 9.37 11.76 -3.32
CA ASN A 83 8.42 12.08 -4.39
C ASN A 83 7.35 10.97 -4.49
N PRO A 84 6.06 11.32 -4.60
CA PRO A 84 4.99 10.35 -4.70
C PRO A 84 5.07 9.57 -6.03
N ILE A 85 4.79 8.27 -5.94
CA ILE A 85 4.74 7.36 -7.09
C ILE A 85 3.33 6.75 -7.18
N ASP A 86 2.71 6.89 -8.33
CA ASP A 86 1.40 6.27 -8.59
C ASP A 86 1.53 4.74 -8.67
N VAL A 87 0.90 4.06 -7.72
CA VAL A 87 0.94 2.60 -7.60
C VAL A 87 0.20 1.96 -8.77
N ALA A 88 -1.00 2.46 -9.09
CA ALA A 88 -1.87 1.86 -10.10
C ALA A 88 -1.25 1.87 -11.50
N SER A 89 -0.50 2.92 -11.85
CA SER A 89 0.16 3.03 -13.16
C SER A 89 1.45 2.21 -13.27
N ASN A 90 2.15 1.97 -12.15
CA ASN A 90 3.49 1.42 -12.17
C ASN A 90 3.60 -0.03 -11.67
N PHE A 91 2.63 -0.52 -10.88
CA PHE A 91 2.75 -1.81 -10.22
C PHE A 91 1.50 -2.67 -10.35
N THR A 92 1.72 -3.98 -10.40
CA THR A 92 0.72 -5.00 -10.13
C THR A 92 0.85 -5.41 -8.68
N LEU A 93 -0.30 -5.59 -7.99
CA LEU A 93 -0.35 -5.97 -6.58
C LEU A 93 -0.69 -7.45 -6.44
N THR A 94 0.05 -8.14 -5.58
CA THR A 94 -0.28 -9.48 -5.10
C THR A 94 -0.25 -9.47 -3.58
N TYR A 95 -1.06 -10.32 -2.95
CA TYR A 95 -1.30 -10.28 -1.52
C TYR A 95 -0.87 -11.59 -0.87
N GLY A 96 -0.44 -11.51 0.39
CA GLY A 96 -0.36 -12.68 1.25
C GLY A 96 -1.75 -13.21 1.61
N GLU A 97 -1.83 -14.15 2.51
CA GLU A 97 -3.13 -14.69 2.96
C GLU A 97 -3.99 -13.60 3.63
N ASN A 98 -3.36 -12.69 4.39
CA ASN A 98 -3.97 -11.53 5.04
C ASN A 98 -5.32 -11.84 5.73
N LEU A 99 -5.42 -13.03 6.31
CA LEU A 99 -6.65 -13.58 6.89
C LEU A 99 -6.71 -13.44 8.40
N GLN A 100 -5.56 -13.29 9.07
CA GLN A 100 -5.46 -13.27 10.53
C GLN A 100 -5.16 -11.86 11.04
N ILE A 101 -5.55 -11.59 12.29
CA ILE A 101 -5.09 -10.40 13.02
C ILE A 101 -3.56 -10.47 13.15
N GLY A 102 -2.89 -9.36 12.90
CA GLY A 102 -1.44 -9.27 12.89
C GLY A 102 -0.90 -8.58 11.64
N GLU A 103 0.24 -9.05 11.14
CA GLU A 103 0.87 -8.47 9.98
C GLU A 103 0.28 -9.03 8.68
N GLY A 104 -0.21 -8.14 7.81
CA GLY A 104 -0.57 -8.44 6.44
C GLY A 104 0.53 -7.99 5.47
N THR A 105 0.55 -8.57 4.27
CA THR A 105 1.56 -8.28 3.25
C THR A 105 0.94 -7.97 1.89
N VAL A 106 1.59 -7.07 1.16
CA VAL A 106 1.32 -6.82 -0.26
C VAL A 106 2.64 -6.71 -1.01
N THR A 107 2.72 -7.38 -2.15
CA THR A 107 3.90 -7.32 -3.02
C THR A 107 3.56 -6.50 -4.26
N LEU A 108 4.40 -5.51 -4.52
CA LEU A 108 4.34 -4.60 -5.66
C LEU A 108 5.33 -5.09 -6.71
N THR A 109 4.83 -5.54 -7.87
CA THR A 109 5.63 -5.98 -9.01
C THR A 109 5.52 -4.93 -10.12
N PRO A 110 6.65 -4.38 -10.61
CA PRO A 110 6.60 -3.41 -11.71
C PRO A 110 5.95 -3.98 -12.96
N LYS A 111 5.06 -3.21 -13.58
CA LYS A 111 4.39 -3.58 -14.84
C LYS A 111 4.85 -2.77 -16.06
N ASN A 112 5.78 -1.85 -15.83
CA ASN A 112 6.41 -1.06 -16.88
C ASN A 112 7.93 -1.00 -16.65
N GLY A 113 8.68 -0.43 -17.58
CA GLY A 113 10.14 -0.36 -17.55
C GLY A 113 10.73 0.66 -16.56
N ASN A 114 9.92 1.41 -15.80
CA ASN A 114 10.42 2.47 -14.91
C ASN A 114 11.08 1.95 -13.63
N PHE A 115 10.75 0.72 -13.25
CA PHE A 115 11.26 0.08 -12.03
C PHE A 115 11.79 -1.33 -12.32
N THR A 116 12.74 -1.77 -11.50
CA THR A 116 13.27 -3.15 -11.47
C THR A 116 13.11 -3.73 -10.08
N GLY A 117 13.09 -5.06 -9.98
CA GLY A 117 12.88 -5.77 -8.72
C GLY A 117 11.42 -5.70 -8.25
N THR A 118 11.17 -6.12 -7.02
CA THR A 118 9.85 -6.11 -6.36
C THR A 118 9.98 -5.47 -4.99
N LEU A 119 8.88 -4.92 -4.48
CA LEU A 119 8.78 -4.42 -3.11
C LEU A 119 7.67 -5.19 -2.40
N THR A 120 7.98 -5.79 -1.25
CA THR A 120 6.96 -6.30 -0.33
C THR A 120 6.79 -5.29 0.80
N ALA A 121 5.59 -4.80 0.96
CA ALA A 121 5.20 -3.90 2.04
C ALA A 121 4.28 -4.64 3.02
N THR A 122 4.33 -4.22 4.29
CA THR A 122 3.51 -4.78 5.36
C THR A 122 2.52 -3.75 5.88
N PHE A 123 1.43 -4.23 6.46
CA PHE A 123 0.43 -3.42 7.15
C PHE A 123 -0.15 -4.19 8.33
N GLN A 124 -0.71 -3.47 9.30
CA GLN A 124 -1.33 -4.08 10.46
C GLN A 124 -2.80 -4.43 10.17
N ILE A 125 -3.19 -5.68 10.41
CA ILE A 125 -4.57 -6.13 10.50
C ILE A 125 -4.95 -6.11 11.98
N SER A 126 -5.84 -5.21 12.37
CA SER A 126 -6.28 -5.02 13.74
C SER A 126 -7.71 -5.54 13.92
N GLY A 127 -7.99 -6.11 15.06
CA GLY A 127 -9.31 -6.56 15.45
C GLY A 127 -9.36 -6.80 16.95
N GLU A 128 -10.54 -6.91 17.47
CA GLU A 128 -10.74 -7.24 18.88
C GLU A 128 -10.75 -8.75 19.04
N MET A 129 -9.89 -9.27 19.91
CA MET A 129 -9.88 -10.67 20.28
C MET A 129 -10.85 -10.90 21.44
N LEU A 130 -11.83 -11.78 21.26
CA LEU A 130 -12.84 -12.10 22.30
C LEU A 130 -12.30 -12.85 23.51
N ASN A 131 -11.03 -13.23 23.53
CA ASN A 131 -10.43 -14.12 24.54
C ASN A 131 -9.79 -13.39 25.72
N GLU A 132 -9.58 -12.08 25.68
CA GLU A 132 -8.99 -11.31 26.77
C GLU A 132 -9.99 -10.28 27.33
N GLY A 133 -10.33 -10.43 28.61
CA GLY A 133 -11.19 -9.48 29.33
C GLY A 133 -12.69 -9.65 29.12
N GLY A 134 -13.13 -10.63 28.33
CA GLY A 134 -14.54 -10.91 28.11
C GLY A 134 -15.18 -11.68 29.25
N LYS A 135 -16.46 -11.44 29.52
CA LYS A 135 -17.24 -12.11 30.54
C LYS A 135 -18.48 -12.76 29.96
N PHE A 136 -18.58 -14.08 30.14
CA PHE A 136 -19.82 -14.80 29.86
C PHE A 136 -20.82 -14.64 31.01
N THR A 137 -22.07 -14.44 30.66
CA THR A 137 -23.19 -14.50 31.59
C THR A 137 -24.20 -15.50 31.07
N PHE A 138 -24.55 -16.43 31.92
CA PHE A 138 -25.49 -17.50 31.62
C PHE A 138 -26.81 -17.25 32.31
N TYR A 139 -27.90 -17.70 31.71
CA TYR A 139 -29.26 -17.59 32.25
C TYR A 139 -29.94 -18.94 32.20
N ASP A 140 -30.67 -19.29 33.28
CA ASP A 140 -31.47 -20.49 33.36
C ASP A 140 -32.75 -20.43 32.54
N GLU A 141 -33.57 -21.48 32.58
CA GLU A 141 -34.83 -21.57 31.88
C GLU A 141 -35.87 -20.50 32.27
N ASN A 142 -35.71 -19.90 33.43
CA ASN A 142 -36.57 -18.83 33.94
C ASN A 142 -36.00 -17.43 33.61
N GLY A 143 -34.89 -17.35 32.87
CA GLY A 143 -34.21 -16.12 32.55
C GLY A 143 -33.42 -15.49 33.71
N ILE A 144 -33.16 -16.29 34.78
CA ILE A 144 -32.41 -15.84 35.95
C ILE A 144 -30.92 -16.04 35.69
N LYS A 145 -30.11 -15.05 36.01
CA LYS A 145 -28.67 -15.10 35.87
C LYS A 145 -28.08 -16.17 36.78
N VAL A 146 -27.29 -17.07 36.22
CA VAL A 146 -26.60 -18.15 36.92
C VAL A 146 -25.25 -17.68 37.40
N ALA A 147 -25.02 -17.69 38.71
CA ALA A 147 -23.76 -17.23 39.30
C ALA A 147 -22.60 -18.25 39.10
N SER A 148 -22.90 -19.54 39.14
CA SER A 148 -21.95 -20.63 38.97
C SER A 148 -22.47 -21.62 37.93
N PRO A 149 -22.07 -21.47 36.66
CA PRO A 149 -22.55 -22.36 35.61
C PRO A 149 -22.20 -23.80 35.84
N SER A 150 -23.18 -24.67 35.99
CA SER A 150 -23.00 -26.11 36.16
C SER A 150 -24.27 -26.86 35.78
N PHE A 151 -24.10 -28.11 35.39
CA PHE A 151 -25.19 -29.05 35.16
C PHE A 151 -24.86 -30.35 35.84
N THR A 152 -25.90 -31.08 36.33
CA THR A 152 -25.74 -32.46 36.79
C THR A 152 -25.95 -33.40 35.60
N TYR A 153 -25.06 -34.36 35.42
CA TYR A 153 -25.19 -35.35 34.34
C TYR A 153 -26.51 -36.16 34.48
N ASN A 154 -27.26 -36.21 33.38
CA ASN A 154 -28.53 -36.90 33.28
C ASN A 154 -28.70 -37.69 31.97
N GLY A 155 -27.60 -37.91 31.23
CA GLY A 155 -27.61 -38.63 29.96
C GLY A 155 -28.15 -37.85 28.78
N LYS A 156 -28.38 -36.54 28.90
CA LYS A 156 -28.88 -35.63 27.83
C LYS A 156 -27.93 -34.46 27.64
N GLU A 157 -28.07 -33.78 26.50
CA GLU A 157 -27.38 -32.50 26.27
C GLU A 157 -27.89 -31.44 27.22
N HIS A 158 -26.99 -30.59 27.65
CA HIS A 158 -27.26 -29.48 28.54
C HIS A 158 -26.85 -28.17 27.91
N GLN A 159 -27.74 -27.18 27.91
CA GLN A 159 -27.47 -25.85 27.43
C GLN A 159 -28.23 -24.81 28.29
N TYR A 160 -27.69 -23.62 28.39
CA TYR A 160 -28.40 -22.50 28.99
C TYR A 160 -29.36 -21.92 27.96
N THR A 161 -30.54 -21.46 28.40
CA THR A 161 -31.56 -20.85 27.50
C THR A 161 -31.08 -19.57 26.87
N LYS A 162 -30.19 -18.84 27.53
CA LYS A 162 -29.56 -17.63 27.02
C LYS A 162 -28.13 -17.52 27.55
N THR A 163 -27.22 -17.19 26.66
CA THR A 163 -25.85 -16.84 27.02
C THR A 163 -25.53 -15.48 26.42
N THR A 164 -25.00 -14.57 27.21
CA THR A 164 -24.49 -13.30 26.72
C THR A 164 -23.01 -13.21 26.98
N PHE A 165 -22.28 -12.65 26.01
CA PHE A 165 -20.86 -12.33 26.14
C PHE A 165 -20.73 -10.81 26.19
N THR A 166 -20.05 -10.30 27.21
CA THR A 166 -19.73 -8.89 27.31
C THR A 166 -18.22 -8.76 27.26
N TYR A 167 -17.75 -8.03 26.24
CA TYR A 167 -16.35 -7.69 26.08
C TYR A 167 -16.14 -6.23 26.51
N PHE A 168 -15.05 -5.99 27.24
CA PHE A 168 -14.64 -4.65 27.63
C PHE A 168 -13.25 -4.43 27.05
N ASP A 169 -13.15 -3.59 26.02
CA ASP A 169 -11.88 -2.93 25.76
C ASP A 169 -11.73 -1.75 26.73
N SER A 170 -10.55 -1.14 26.78
CA SER A 170 -10.22 -0.05 27.71
C SER A 170 -11.18 1.14 27.64
N ASN A 171 -12.09 1.22 26.65
CA ASN A 171 -12.99 2.36 26.43
C ASN A 171 -14.38 2.03 25.87
N LYS A 172 -14.68 0.77 25.51
CA LYS A 172 -15.97 0.40 24.89
C LYS A 172 -16.54 -0.88 25.48
N LYS A 173 -17.84 -0.86 25.70
CA LYS A 173 -18.64 -2.03 26.05
C LYS A 173 -19.31 -2.54 24.79
N LEU A 174 -18.97 -3.77 24.36
CA LEU A 174 -19.70 -4.51 23.33
C LEU A 174 -20.66 -5.49 23.99
N THR A 175 -21.86 -5.55 23.52
CA THR A 175 -22.90 -6.51 23.94
C THR A 175 -23.35 -7.34 22.76
#